data_4b14830530b51e9a30457227cd34dd3b
#
_entry.id   4b14830530b51e9a30457227cd34dd3b
#
_cell.length_a   1.000
_cell.length_b   1.000
_cell.length_c   1.000
_cell.angle_alpha   90.00
_cell.angle_beta   90.00
_cell.angle_gamma   90.00
#
_symmetry.space_group_name_H-M   'P 1'
#
loop_
_entity.id
_entity.type
_entity.pdbx_description
1 polymer ?
#
loop_
_entity_poly.entity_id
_entity_poly.type
_entity_poly.pdbx_seq_one_letter_code
_entity_poly.pdbx_strand_id
1 'polypeptide(L)'
;EMATSDIQATEMIDEEICIAVPDGHRFADCGAVSLTELADDPFIALSGSESFQQVSEHIFRSAGIAMHAAIECDSLALQSRLLSCGMGIALAAAGEWRQLCEEGSVHLLHIRDAECRRYIYVQQLSRFETHSMRAFRAFLRRYFSKIG
;
A
#
# COMPACT_ATOMS: atom_id res chain seq x y z
N GLU A 1 13.31 5.23 -29.41
CA GLU A 1 13.51 4.16 -28.37
C GLU A 1 14.51 4.70 -27.35
N MET A 2 14.04 5.00 -26.12
CA MET A 2 14.95 5.40 -25.02
C MET A 2 15.51 4.12 -24.40
N ALA A 3 16.82 4.00 -24.34
CA ALA A 3 17.47 2.89 -23.67
C ALA A 3 17.24 3.00 -22.15
N THR A 4 16.93 1.90 -21.50
CA THR A 4 16.70 1.80 -20.05
C THR A 4 17.90 2.29 -19.22
N SER A 5 19.09 2.35 -19.82
CA SER A 5 20.33 2.87 -19.21
C SER A 5 20.34 4.40 -18.96
N ASP A 6 19.39 5.14 -19.58
CA ASP A 6 19.31 6.59 -19.45
C ASP A 6 18.45 7.06 -18.26
N ILE A 7 17.84 6.13 -17.52
CA ILE A 7 16.94 6.44 -16.39
C ILE A 7 17.68 6.23 -15.08
N GLN A 8 17.74 7.26 -14.26
CA GLN A 8 18.17 7.19 -12.87
C GLN A 8 16.95 7.11 -11.95
N ALA A 9 16.80 5.99 -11.24
CA ALA A 9 15.79 5.82 -10.21
C ALA A 9 16.38 6.12 -8.82
N THR A 10 15.65 6.83 -8.01
CA THR A 10 16.01 7.11 -6.61
C THR A 10 14.84 6.71 -5.72
N GLU A 11 15.08 5.78 -4.81
CA GLU A 11 14.10 5.36 -3.83
C GLU A 11 13.75 6.50 -2.88
N MET A 12 12.47 6.72 -2.65
CA MET A 12 11.93 7.77 -1.78
C MET A 12 11.21 7.21 -0.57
N ILE A 13 10.45 6.14 -0.75
CA ILE A 13 9.66 5.50 0.30
C ILE A 13 9.83 3.99 0.17
N ASP A 14 10.08 3.36 1.30
CA ASP A 14 9.97 1.92 1.53
C ASP A 14 8.83 1.73 2.53
N GLU A 15 7.72 1.19 2.08
CA GLU A 15 6.47 1.17 2.83
C GLU A 15 5.92 -0.25 2.98
N GLU A 16 5.49 -0.57 4.17
CA GLU A 16 4.81 -1.83 4.44
C GLU A 16 3.36 -1.79 3.94
N ILE A 17 2.94 -2.91 3.36
CA ILE A 17 1.53 -3.18 3.04
C ILE A 17 0.98 -4.10 4.14
N CYS A 18 -0.09 -3.64 4.76
CA CYS A 18 -0.80 -4.31 5.85
C CYS A 18 -2.21 -4.73 5.40
N ILE A 19 -2.90 -5.50 6.23
CA ILE A 19 -4.34 -5.66 6.15
C ILE A 19 -4.99 -4.62 7.05
N ALA A 20 -5.91 -3.85 6.48
CA ALA A 20 -6.82 -2.99 7.23
C ALA A 20 -8.10 -3.75 7.53
N VAL A 21 -8.49 -3.77 8.79
CA VAL A 21 -9.74 -4.38 9.27
C VAL A 21 -10.55 -3.35 10.06
N PRO A 22 -11.90 -3.44 10.05
CA PRO A 22 -12.75 -2.56 10.85
C PRO A 22 -12.63 -2.87 12.34
N ASP A 23 -13.00 -1.89 13.18
CA ASP A 23 -13.22 -2.12 14.60
C ASP A 23 -14.26 -3.23 14.80
N GLY A 24 -14.00 -4.16 15.73
CA GLY A 24 -14.83 -5.34 15.95
C GLY A 24 -14.57 -6.52 15.03
N HIS A 25 -13.62 -6.46 14.09
CA HIS A 25 -13.19 -7.62 13.33
C HIS A 25 -12.52 -8.65 14.25
N ARG A 26 -12.71 -9.97 13.97
CA ARG A 26 -12.16 -11.06 14.82
C ARG A 26 -10.66 -11.02 15.05
N PHE A 27 -9.90 -10.35 14.18
CA PHE A 27 -8.45 -10.18 14.28
C PHE A 27 -8.01 -8.75 14.64
N ALA A 28 -8.91 -7.81 14.94
CA ALA A 28 -8.56 -6.40 15.18
C ALA A 28 -7.43 -6.22 16.22
N ASP A 29 -7.42 -7.04 17.28
CA ASP A 29 -6.43 -6.96 18.35
C ASP A 29 -5.21 -7.89 18.17
N CYS A 30 -5.11 -8.60 17.03
CA CYS A 30 -4.07 -9.63 16.86
C CYS A 30 -2.70 -9.08 16.42
N GLY A 31 -2.64 -7.84 15.95
CA GLY A 31 -1.42 -7.21 15.44
C GLY A 31 -0.85 -7.82 14.16
N ALA A 32 -1.03 -9.12 13.90
CA ALA A 32 -0.58 -9.81 12.69
C ALA A 32 -1.51 -10.97 12.32
N VAL A 33 -1.63 -11.24 11.02
CA VAL A 33 -2.52 -12.26 10.45
C VAL A 33 -1.87 -12.90 9.22
N SER A 34 -2.27 -14.14 8.89
CA SER A 34 -1.97 -14.74 7.59
C SER A 34 -3.09 -14.45 6.60
N LEU A 35 -2.75 -14.19 5.33
CA LEU A 35 -3.77 -13.98 4.30
C LEU A 35 -4.66 -15.20 4.12
N THR A 36 -4.13 -16.40 4.36
CA THR A 36 -4.90 -17.65 4.33
C THR A 36 -5.99 -17.70 5.40
N GLU A 37 -5.81 -17.02 6.55
CA GLU A 37 -6.84 -16.93 7.61
C GLU A 37 -7.98 -15.97 7.23
N LEU A 38 -7.77 -15.14 6.21
CA LEU A 38 -8.69 -14.12 5.71
C LEU A 38 -9.36 -14.50 4.38
N ALA A 39 -9.11 -15.71 3.87
CA ALA A 39 -9.56 -16.13 2.54
C ALA A 39 -11.09 -16.04 2.34
N ASP A 40 -11.85 -16.20 3.41
CA ASP A 40 -13.32 -16.12 3.38
C ASP A 40 -13.87 -14.72 3.73
N ASP A 41 -13.00 -13.78 4.09
CA ASP A 41 -13.44 -12.41 4.40
C ASP A 41 -13.70 -11.61 3.11
N PRO A 42 -14.71 -10.74 3.07
CA PRO A 42 -14.97 -9.90 1.91
C PRO A 42 -13.88 -8.84 1.74
N PHE A 43 -13.12 -8.90 0.63
CA PHE A 43 -12.12 -7.90 0.31
C PHE A 43 -12.72 -6.72 -0.45
N ILE A 44 -12.30 -5.51 -0.06
CA ILE A 44 -12.58 -4.26 -0.76
C ILE A 44 -11.32 -3.90 -1.56
N ALA A 45 -11.35 -4.09 -2.88
CA ALA A 45 -10.23 -3.82 -3.77
C ALA A 45 -10.22 -2.35 -4.21
N LEU A 46 -9.00 -1.77 -4.30
CA LEU A 46 -8.78 -0.46 -4.86
C LEU A 46 -8.37 -0.58 -6.32
N SER A 47 -9.25 -0.19 -7.25
CA SER A 47 -9.04 -0.29 -8.70
C SER A 47 -8.46 0.97 -9.35
N GLY A 48 -8.41 2.09 -8.63
CA GLY A 48 -7.95 3.38 -9.17
C GLY A 48 -6.42 3.51 -9.35
N SER A 49 -5.62 2.53 -8.92
CA SER A 49 -4.17 2.53 -9.02
C SER A 49 -3.64 1.23 -9.59
N GLU A 50 -3.24 1.23 -10.86
CA GLU A 50 -2.67 0.05 -11.53
C GLU A 50 -1.44 -0.49 -10.78
N SER A 51 -0.56 0.38 -10.28
CA SER A 51 0.62 -0.02 -9.52
C SER A 51 0.25 -0.71 -8.20
N PHE A 52 -0.77 -0.25 -7.51
CA PHE A 52 -1.24 -0.88 -6.27
C PHE A 52 -1.95 -2.21 -6.53
N GLN A 53 -2.68 -2.33 -7.64
CA GLN A 53 -3.28 -3.58 -8.07
C GLN A 53 -2.21 -4.65 -8.33
N GLN A 54 -1.13 -4.31 -9.05
CA GLN A 54 -0.02 -5.23 -9.30
C GLN A 54 0.65 -5.70 -8.00
N VAL A 55 0.85 -4.80 -7.03
CA VAL A 55 1.36 -5.15 -5.69
C VAL A 55 0.40 -6.08 -4.98
N SER A 56 -0.90 -5.78 -4.99
CA SER A 56 -1.94 -6.61 -4.37
C SER A 56 -1.97 -8.02 -4.94
N GLU A 57 -1.98 -8.14 -6.27
CA GLU A 57 -1.94 -9.44 -6.96
C GLU A 57 -0.67 -10.23 -6.62
N HIS A 58 0.47 -9.56 -6.53
CA HIS A 58 1.73 -10.20 -6.15
C HIS A 58 1.65 -10.76 -4.73
N ILE A 59 1.14 -10.00 -3.78
CA ILE A 59 0.99 -10.39 -2.37
C ILE A 59 0.08 -11.62 -2.25
N PHE A 60 -1.11 -11.61 -2.85
CA PHE A 60 -2.03 -12.74 -2.81
C PHE A 60 -1.45 -13.99 -3.49
N ARG A 61 -0.79 -13.80 -4.64
CA ARG A 61 -0.14 -14.91 -5.35
C ARG A 61 0.99 -15.53 -4.53
N SER A 62 1.80 -14.73 -3.81
CA SER A 62 2.88 -15.23 -2.96
C SER A 62 2.37 -16.03 -1.76
N ALA A 63 1.20 -15.68 -1.23
CA ALA A 63 0.51 -16.44 -0.20
C ALA A 63 -0.22 -17.70 -0.74
N GLY A 64 -0.23 -17.90 -2.06
CA GLY A 64 -0.86 -19.06 -2.70
C GLY A 64 -2.39 -19.00 -2.75
N ILE A 65 -2.99 -17.82 -2.58
CA ILE A 65 -4.44 -17.62 -2.61
C ILE A 65 -4.85 -16.67 -3.74
N ALA A 66 -6.09 -16.81 -4.22
CA ALA A 66 -6.67 -15.88 -5.18
C ALA A 66 -7.42 -14.79 -4.40
N MET A 67 -7.17 -13.52 -4.76
CA MET A 67 -7.98 -12.42 -4.23
C MET A 67 -9.36 -12.45 -4.89
N HIS A 68 -10.41 -12.54 -4.08
CA HIS A 68 -11.78 -12.37 -4.51
C HIS A 68 -12.33 -11.06 -3.95
N ALA A 69 -12.32 -10.01 -4.78
CA ALA A 69 -12.89 -8.73 -4.41
C ALA A 69 -14.43 -8.86 -4.32
N ALA A 70 -14.97 -8.66 -3.14
CA ALA A 70 -16.42 -8.54 -2.93
C ALA A 70 -16.94 -7.15 -3.36
N ILE A 71 -16.08 -6.14 -3.22
CA ILE A 71 -16.36 -4.76 -3.61
C ILE A 71 -15.11 -4.21 -4.31
N GLU A 72 -15.31 -3.47 -5.39
CA GLU A 72 -14.27 -2.69 -6.04
C GLU A 72 -14.59 -1.19 -5.96
N CYS A 73 -13.58 -0.36 -5.69
CA CYS A 73 -13.71 1.09 -5.67
C CYS A 73 -12.44 1.74 -6.24
N ASP A 74 -12.57 2.95 -6.75
CA ASP A 74 -11.50 3.72 -7.39
C ASP A 74 -10.87 4.79 -6.48
N SER A 75 -11.34 4.88 -5.25
CA SER A 75 -10.97 5.94 -4.31
C SER A 75 -10.63 5.38 -2.93
N LEU A 76 -9.47 5.76 -2.40
CA LEU A 76 -9.05 5.43 -1.03
C LEU A 76 -10.06 5.95 0.01
N ALA A 77 -10.64 7.14 -0.22
CA ALA A 77 -11.65 7.71 0.67
C ALA A 77 -12.93 6.86 0.72
N LEU A 78 -13.35 6.29 -0.41
CA LEU A 78 -14.48 5.36 -0.45
C LEU A 78 -14.13 4.03 0.20
N GLN A 79 -12.96 3.47 -0.13
CA GLN A 79 -12.47 2.23 0.47
C GLN A 79 -12.44 2.30 2.00
N SER A 80 -11.88 3.37 2.56
CA SER A 80 -11.81 3.56 4.01
C SER A 80 -13.19 3.70 4.66
N ARG A 81 -14.13 4.36 3.99
CA ARG A 81 -15.52 4.47 4.46
C ARG A 81 -16.23 3.13 4.48
N LEU A 82 -16.12 2.34 3.41
CA LEU A 82 -16.71 1.01 3.32
C LEU A 82 -16.14 0.09 4.42
N LEU A 83 -14.83 0.16 4.63
CA LEU A 83 -14.16 -0.61 5.66
C LEU A 83 -14.61 -0.20 7.07
N SER A 84 -14.66 1.10 7.38
CA SER A 84 -15.14 1.61 8.68
C SER A 84 -16.61 1.23 8.95
N CYS A 85 -17.41 1.01 7.90
CA CYS A 85 -18.78 0.51 8.04
C CYS A 85 -18.86 -1.03 8.21
N GLY A 86 -17.73 -1.73 8.29
CA GLY A 86 -17.69 -3.19 8.45
C GLY A 86 -18.06 -3.98 7.20
N MET A 87 -17.96 -3.38 6.00
CA MET A 87 -18.33 -4.02 4.74
C MET A 87 -17.26 -4.97 4.19
N GLY A 88 -16.09 -5.02 4.82
CA GLY A 88 -15.01 -5.91 4.43
C GLY A 88 -13.66 -5.47 4.98
N ILE A 89 -12.60 -6.07 4.45
CA ILE A 89 -11.20 -5.82 4.78
C ILE A 89 -10.45 -5.34 3.52
N ALA A 90 -9.28 -4.74 3.68
CA ALA A 90 -8.53 -4.22 2.53
C ALA A 90 -7.02 -4.39 2.71
N LEU A 91 -6.26 -4.48 1.60
CA LEU A 91 -4.84 -4.19 1.61
C LEU A 91 -4.65 -2.67 1.75
N ALA A 92 -3.75 -2.28 2.61
CA ALA A 92 -3.52 -0.90 3.00
C ALA A 92 -2.03 -0.57 3.05
N ALA A 93 -1.63 0.52 2.43
CA ALA A 93 -0.31 1.08 2.64
C ALA A 93 -0.26 1.77 4.01
N ALA A 94 0.60 1.30 4.92
CA ALA A 94 0.56 1.67 6.33
C ALA A 94 0.59 3.20 6.56
N GLY A 95 1.40 3.93 5.79
CA GLY A 95 1.50 5.39 5.91
C GLY A 95 0.22 6.14 5.54
N GLU A 96 -0.51 5.66 4.52
CA GLU A 96 -1.76 6.29 4.05
C GLU A 96 -2.92 6.11 5.04
N TRP A 97 -2.92 5.00 5.80
CA TRP A 97 -4.02 4.63 6.69
C TRP A 97 -3.79 5.01 8.15
N ARG A 98 -2.61 5.54 8.52
CA ARG A 98 -2.23 5.88 9.91
C ARG A 98 -3.25 6.77 10.60
N GLN A 99 -3.73 7.82 9.91
CA GLN A 99 -4.71 8.74 10.49
C GLN A 99 -6.02 8.04 10.85
N LEU A 100 -6.51 7.14 10.00
CA LEU A 100 -7.75 6.37 10.26
C LEU A 100 -7.60 5.43 11.46
N CYS A 101 -6.38 4.90 11.66
CA CYS A 101 -6.08 4.08 12.83
C CYS A 101 -6.07 4.91 14.11
N GLU A 102 -5.58 6.15 14.07
CA GLU A 102 -5.60 7.07 15.22
C GLU A 102 -7.03 7.45 15.62
N GLU A 103 -7.97 7.47 14.69
CA GLU A 103 -9.40 7.68 14.93
C GLU A 103 -10.10 6.44 15.54
N GLY A 104 -9.41 5.28 15.61
CA GLY A 104 -9.88 4.04 16.23
C GLY A 104 -10.95 3.27 15.44
N SER A 105 -11.21 3.66 14.20
CA SER A 105 -12.22 2.99 13.35
C SER A 105 -11.64 1.86 12.50
N VAL A 106 -10.31 1.75 12.44
CA VAL A 106 -9.56 0.82 11.60
C VAL A 106 -8.33 0.31 12.35
N HIS A 107 -8.02 -0.97 12.19
CA HIS A 107 -6.81 -1.60 12.70
C HIS A 107 -5.96 -2.12 11.54
N LEU A 108 -4.65 -1.90 11.62
CA LEU A 108 -3.67 -2.44 10.67
C LEU A 108 -3.01 -3.68 11.24
N LEU A 109 -3.02 -4.76 10.47
CA LEU A 109 -2.44 -6.04 10.82
C LEU A 109 -1.27 -6.36 9.89
N HIS A 110 -0.13 -6.74 10.46
CA HIS A 110 0.99 -7.22 9.67
C HIS A 110 0.64 -8.55 8.98
N ILE A 111 1.11 -8.73 7.76
CA ILE A 111 0.93 -9.97 7.00
C ILE A 111 2.13 -10.88 7.28
N ARG A 112 1.88 -12.14 7.72
CA ARG A 112 2.93 -13.08 8.13
C ARG A 112 3.41 -14.01 7.03
N ASP A 113 2.57 -14.29 6.06
CA ASP A 113 2.76 -15.34 5.04
C ASP A 113 3.10 -14.82 3.65
N ALA A 114 3.39 -13.52 3.52
CA ALA A 114 3.85 -12.91 2.28
C ALA A 114 4.84 -11.77 2.57
N GLU A 115 5.70 -11.47 1.59
CA GLU A 115 6.50 -10.25 1.61
C GLU A 115 5.64 -9.07 1.13
N CYS A 116 5.37 -8.14 2.04
CA CYS A 116 4.39 -7.09 1.85
C CYS A 116 5.02 -5.71 1.95
N ARG A 117 5.83 -5.36 0.96
CA ARG A 117 6.46 -4.04 0.86
C ARG A 117 6.25 -3.45 -0.52
N ARG A 118 6.10 -2.15 -0.60
CA ARG A 118 6.17 -1.38 -1.85
C ARG A 118 7.26 -0.31 -1.76
N TYR A 119 7.89 -0.07 -2.89
CA TYR A 119 8.91 0.96 -3.02
C TYR A 119 8.44 2.03 -3.98
N ILE A 120 8.53 3.29 -3.57
CA ILE A 120 8.18 4.43 -4.42
C ILE A 120 9.48 5.12 -4.85
N TYR A 121 9.65 5.28 -6.14
CA TYR A 121 10.85 5.86 -6.76
C TYR A 121 10.52 7.16 -7.49
N VAL A 122 11.46 8.10 -7.43
CA VAL A 122 11.53 9.21 -8.39
C VAL A 122 12.46 8.81 -9.51
N GLN A 123 11.98 8.86 -10.74
CA GLN A 123 12.75 8.55 -11.94
C GLN A 123 13.01 9.81 -12.75
N GLN A 124 14.23 9.93 -13.28
CA GLN A 124 14.63 11.04 -14.13
C GLN A 124 15.59 10.56 -15.24
N LEU A 125 15.69 11.32 -16.34
CA LEU A 125 16.70 11.09 -17.36
C LEU A 125 18.05 11.57 -16.86
N SER A 126 19.05 10.68 -16.83
CA SER A 126 20.40 10.98 -16.32
C SER A 126 21.09 12.12 -17.07
N ARG A 127 20.86 12.19 -18.40
CA ARG A 127 21.50 13.17 -19.30
C ARG A 127 20.98 14.61 -19.16
N PHE A 128 19.90 14.83 -18.42
CA PHE A 128 19.29 16.15 -18.24
C PHE A 128 19.30 16.62 -16.78
N GLU A 129 20.21 16.12 -15.95
CA GLU A 129 20.25 16.52 -14.56
C GLU A 129 20.64 17.99 -14.39
N THR A 130 19.69 18.85 -14.05
CA THR A 130 19.90 20.25 -13.72
C THR A 130 20.16 20.43 -12.22
N HIS A 131 20.69 21.61 -11.84
CA HIS A 131 20.86 21.97 -10.42
C HIS A 131 19.52 21.95 -9.66
N SER A 132 18.45 22.44 -10.28
CA SER A 132 17.10 22.44 -9.69
C SER A 132 16.56 21.04 -9.47
N MET A 133 16.81 20.10 -10.39
CA MET A 133 16.40 18.71 -10.23
C MET A 133 17.13 18.02 -9.07
N ARG A 134 18.43 18.28 -8.91
CA ARG A 134 19.20 17.78 -7.76
C ARG A 134 18.67 18.33 -6.43
N ALA A 135 18.42 19.64 -6.38
CA ALA A 135 17.87 20.29 -5.20
C ALA A 135 16.48 19.77 -4.85
N PHE A 136 15.60 19.57 -5.83
CA PHE A 136 14.27 19.00 -5.65
C PHE A 136 14.32 17.57 -5.15
N ARG A 137 15.15 16.71 -5.73
CA ARG A 137 15.34 15.32 -5.27
C ARG A 137 15.86 15.27 -3.83
N ALA A 138 16.80 16.13 -3.47
CA ALA A 138 17.30 16.23 -2.09
C ALA A 138 16.21 16.71 -1.11
N PHE A 139 15.34 17.63 -1.55
CA PHE A 139 14.17 18.06 -0.80
C PHE A 139 13.19 16.91 -0.59
N LEU A 140 12.82 16.16 -1.64
CA LEU A 140 11.91 15.02 -1.54
C LEU A 140 12.44 13.96 -0.57
N ARG A 141 13.71 13.57 -0.67
CA ARG A 141 14.32 12.63 0.27
C ARG A 141 14.15 13.07 1.73
N ARG A 142 14.44 14.34 2.00
CA ARG A 142 14.32 14.90 3.35
C ARG A 142 12.87 15.03 3.81
N TYR A 143 11.94 15.25 2.89
CA TYR A 143 10.51 15.31 3.18
C TYR A 143 9.98 13.92 3.55
N PHE A 144 10.24 12.92 2.72
CA PHE A 144 9.75 11.57 2.93
C PHE A 144 10.44 10.83 4.08
N SER A 145 11.70 11.12 4.39
CA SER A 145 12.37 10.56 5.57
C SER A 145 11.79 11.01 6.92
N LYS A 146 10.85 11.97 6.92
CA LYS A 146 10.14 12.42 8.12
C LYS A 146 8.75 11.80 8.27
N ILE A 147 8.27 11.13 7.24
CA ILE A 147 6.89 10.59 7.16
C ILE A 147 6.91 9.06 7.27
N GLY A 148 8.03 8.41 6.93
CA GLY A 148 8.23 6.96 7.03
C GLY A 148 8.64 6.45 8.39
#